data_9379921cb2df3cc7a2916afb962318e3
#
_entry.id   9379921cb2df3cc7a2916afb962318e3
#
_cell.length_a   1.000
_cell.length_b   1.000
_cell.length_c   1.000
_cell.angle_alpha   90.00
_cell.angle_beta   90.00
_cell.angle_gamma   90.00
#
_symmetry.space_group_name_H-M   'P 1'
#
loop_
_entity.id
_entity.type
_entity.pdbx_description
1 polymer ?
#
loop_
_entity_poly.entity_id
_entity_poly.type
_entity_poly.pdbx_seq_one_letter_code
_entity_poly.pdbx_strand_id
1 'polypeptide(L)'
;MKSLLGILTLAVALVGCGDSAPVAEAQSSRPADLPADVRSVEGIAKPDAPASAAPVVDGQLAIVAGGTLAANGEFVSPAQSSVAPKIPGRVARVLVDEGARVAQGQPLAALETDYLRLDVQRAEAELARVSAAFAEAERDFGRNEELRQKESVPQATYDRSRGAFEQARAGKAAADAGVRMARQRLADSVIRSPLVGVVAERRTDAGEFLGEGGVAFVVIQTAPLKLRFRVPEKYLGQIRAGQSVVATVDPYPGEKFVGTIKTVGGVIDPQTRTLFAEAEFPNRDGRLQPGLFARVETKLP
;
A
#
# COMPACT_ATOMS: atom_id res chain seq x y z
N MET A 1 -34.65 -15.64 56.64
CA MET A 1 -33.74 -15.91 57.79
C MET A 1 -32.32 -15.84 57.23
N LYS A 2 -31.57 -14.78 57.69
CA LYS A 2 -30.14 -14.67 58.03
C LYS A 2 -29.15 -15.28 56.99
N SER A 3 -28.46 -14.48 56.18
CA SER A 3 -27.25 -13.70 56.54
C SER A 3 -25.99 -14.57 56.58
N LEU A 4 -25.01 -14.32 55.68
CA LEU A 4 -23.65 -13.98 56.11
C LEU A 4 -22.79 -13.51 54.91
N LEU A 5 -22.37 -12.34 55.07
CA LEU A 5 -21.42 -11.49 54.39
C LEU A 5 -19.97 -12.02 54.70
N GLY A 6 -19.12 -12.12 53.72
CA GLY A 6 -17.70 -12.44 53.89
C GLY A 6 -16.83 -11.50 53.04
N ILE A 7 -16.48 -10.35 53.60
CA ILE A 7 -15.51 -9.40 53.06
C ILE A 7 -14.10 -9.95 53.43
N LEU A 8 -13.24 -10.16 52.40
CA LEU A 8 -11.82 -10.41 52.60
C LEU A 8 -11.02 -9.23 52.05
N THR A 9 -10.65 -8.35 52.96
CA THR A 9 -9.66 -7.26 52.76
C THR A 9 -8.26 -7.85 52.77
N LEU A 10 -7.49 -7.63 51.69
CA LEU A 10 -6.06 -7.93 51.67
C LEU A 10 -5.27 -6.62 51.73
N ALA A 11 -4.48 -6.47 52.79
CA ALA A 11 -3.66 -5.33 53.11
C ALA A 11 -2.43 -5.24 52.17
N VAL A 12 -2.16 -4.04 51.71
CA VAL A 12 -0.92 -3.66 51.03
C VAL A 12 0.13 -3.31 52.08
N ALA A 13 1.25 -4.04 52.13
CA ALA A 13 2.44 -3.66 52.88
C ALA A 13 3.40 -2.89 51.96
N LEU A 14 3.57 -1.61 52.25
CA LEU A 14 4.69 -0.79 51.78
C LEU A 14 5.95 -1.15 52.58
N VAL A 15 7.03 -1.52 51.87
CA VAL A 15 8.39 -1.43 52.41
C VAL A 15 9.19 -0.56 51.45
N GLY A 16 9.53 0.61 51.92
CA GLY A 16 10.48 1.52 51.29
C GLY A 16 11.90 1.27 51.78
N CYS A 17 12.83 1.83 51.07
CA CYS A 17 14.25 2.18 51.27
C CYS A 17 14.96 1.84 49.96
N GLY A 18 15.47 2.75 49.16
CA GLY A 18 16.31 3.89 49.50
C GLY A 18 17.74 3.50 49.19
N ASP A 19 18.21 3.85 47.99
CA ASP A 19 19.63 4.23 47.87
C ASP A 19 19.83 5.05 46.56
N SER A 20 20.19 6.29 46.82
CA SER A 20 20.55 7.28 45.78
C SER A 20 22.06 7.14 45.54
N ALA A 21 22.49 6.75 44.37
CA ALA A 21 23.87 6.89 43.93
C ALA A 21 24.03 8.20 43.12
N PRO A 22 25.10 8.98 43.33
CA PRO A 22 25.25 10.31 42.71
C PRO A 22 25.67 10.25 41.24
N VAL A 23 25.08 11.11 40.46
CA VAL A 23 25.47 11.38 39.08
C VAL A 23 26.85 12.05 39.08
N ALA A 24 27.84 11.41 38.45
CA ALA A 24 29.14 12.00 38.20
C ALA A 24 29.05 13.04 37.06
N GLU A 25 29.34 14.30 37.40
CA GLU A 25 29.61 15.37 36.44
C GLU A 25 30.83 15.04 35.59
N ALA A 26 30.67 14.87 34.31
CA ALA A 26 31.76 14.80 33.35
C ALA A 26 32.30 16.20 33.11
N GLN A 27 33.47 16.47 33.66
CA GLN A 27 34.24 17.69 33.44
C GLN A 27 34.66 17.79 31.96
N SER A 28 34.30 18.93 31.35
CA SER A 28 34.79 19.43 30.07
C SER A 28 36.31 19.69 30.15
N SER A 29 37.11 18.83 29.51
CA SER A 29 38.52 19.10 29.28
C SER A 29 38.68 19.90 27.96
N ARG A 30 39.13 21.16 28.09
CA ARG A 30 39.66 22.01 26.98
C ARG A 30 40.90 21.34 26.38
N PRO A 31 41.05 21.30 25.04
CA PRO A 31 42.35 20.99 24.46
C PRO A 31 43.30 22.20 24.55
N ALA A 32 44.53 21.88 24.86
CA ALA A 32 45.65 22.77 25.04
C ALA A 32 46.11 23.42 23.72
N ASP A 33 46.77 24.59 23.89
CA ASP A 33 47.46 25.42 22.95
C ASP A 33 48.30 24.69 21.88
N LEU A 34 48.06 25.05 20.61
CA LEU A 34 48.99 24.84 19.50
C LEU A 34 49.86 26.12 19.30
N PRO A 35 51.16 25.96 19.10
CA PRO A 35 52.05 27.12 18.93
C PRO A 35 51.89 27.77 17.56
N ALA A 36 51.83 29.09 17.55
CA ALA A 36 51.94 29.95 16.41
C ALA A 36 53.39 29.95 15.90
N ASP A 37 53.62 29.32 14.73
CA ASP A 37 54.71 29.76 13.83
C ASP A 37 54.59 29.03 12.47
N VAL A 38 53.94 29.63 11.51
CA VAL A 38 54.18 29.33 10.09
C VAL A 38 54.25 30.61 9.32
N ARG A 39 55.49 30.93 8.93
CA ARG A 39 55.90 32.02 8.12
C ARG A 39 55.19 32.07 6.77
N SER A 40 54.83 33.27 6.39
CA SER A 40 54.42 33.68 5.06
C SER A 40 55.34 33.12 3.98
N VAL A 41 54.81 32.35 3.06
CA VAL A 41 55.46 32.07 1.78
C VAL A 41 54.68 32.78 0.70
N GLU A 42 55.18 33.95 0.34
CA GLU A 42 54.82 34.69 -0.87
C GLU A 42 55.39 33.96 -2.09
N GLY A 43 54.54 33.78 -3.13
CA GLY A 43 54.99 33.56 -4.48
C GLY A 43 54.74 32.14 -5.04
N ILE A 44 53.52 31.87 -5.41
CA ILE A 44 53.24 30.89 -6.48
C ILE A 44 52.24 31.52 -7.45
N ALA A 45 52.69 31.67 -8.69
CA ALA A 45 51.95 32.25 -9.79
C ALA A 45 50.60 31.52 -10.04
N LYS A 46 49.61 32.35 -10.28
CA LYS A 46 48.25 31.97 -10.70
C LYS A 46 48.32 31.25 -12.07
N PRO A 47 47.88 29.98 -12.21
CA PRO A 47 47.67 29.45 -13.53
C PRO A 47 46.37 30.00 -14.10
N ASP A 48 46.41 30.39 -15.36
CA ASP A 48 45.29 30.90 -16.14
C ASP A 48 44.08 29.94 -16.06
N ALA A 49 42.92 30.49 -15.71
CA ALA A 49 41.65 29.82 -15.70
C ALA A 49 41.22 29.51 -17.14
N PRO A 50 40.82 28.27 -17.46
CA PRO A 50 40.05 28.03 -18.66
C PRO A 50 38.64 28.60 -18.44
N ALA A 51 38.20 29.27 -19.49
CA ALA A 51 36.91 29.95 -19.55
C ALA A 51 35.73 29.09 -19.15
N SER A 52 34.87 29.68 -18.35
CA SER A 52 33.44 29.49 -18.32
C SER A 52 32.89 28.08 -18.04
N ALA A 53 33.04 27.63 -16.79
CA ALA A 53 32.02 26.83 -16.20
C ALA A 53 30.92 27.75 -15.66
N ALA A 54 29.77 27.77 -16.32
CA ALA A 54 28.59 28.46 -15.80
C ALA A 54 28.25 27.89 -14.42
N PRO A 55 27.91 28.72 -13.43
CA PRO A 55 27.56 28.22 -12.11
C PRO A 55 26.31 27.35 -12.22
N VAL A 56 26.42 26.12 -11.75
CA VAL A 56 25.27 25.27 -11.48
C VAL A 56 24.51 25.90 -10.32
N VAL A 57 23.50 26.69 -10.63
CA VAL A 57 22.59 27.24 -9.64
C VAL A 57 21.45 26.28 -9.54
N ASP A 58 21.28 25.66 -8.37
CA ASP A 58 20.13 24.85 -7.99
C ASP A 58 18.83 25.49 -8.45
N GLY A 59 18.06 24.73 -9.25
CA GLY A 59 16.65 25.01 -9.51
C GLY A 59 16.32 26.07 -10.59
N GLN A 60 17.25 26.52 -11.44
CA GLN A 60 16.92 27.51 -12.45
C GLN A 60 16.35 26.90 -13.74
N LEU A 61 15.13 27.33 -14.02
CA LEU A 61 14.40 27.17 -15.27
C LEU A 61 15.12 28.00 -16.37
N ALA A 62 15.71 27.32 -17.34
CA ALA A 62 16.29 27.97 -18.50
C ALA A 62 15.21 28.17 -19.58
N ILE A 63 14.98 29.41 -20.00
CA ILE A 63 14.19 29.71 -21.19
C ILE A 63 15.11 29.60 -22.38
N VAL A 64 14.84 28.65 -23.26
CA VAL A 64 15.52 28.61 -24.56
C VAL A 64 14.80 29.58 -25.49
N ALA A 65 15.57 30.42 -26.22
CA ALA A 65 15.02 31.38 -27.18
C ALA A 65 14.06 30.70 -28.18
N GLY A 66 12.84 31.21 -28.31
CA GLY A 66 11.86 30.67 -29.25
C GLY A 66 10.52 30.24 -28.62
N GLY A 67 10.16 30.69 -27.40
CA GLY A 67 8.86 30.35 -26.79
C GLY A 67 8.79 28.93 -26.23
N THR A 68 9.92 28.32 -25.91
CA THR A 68 9.97 27.00 -25.25
C THR A 68 10.32 27.19 -23.78
N LEU A 69 9.54 26.58 -22.89
CA LEU A 69 9.84 26.46 -21.48
C LEU A 69 10.65 25.19 -21.26
N ALA A 70 11.85 25.34 -20.68
CA ALA A 70 12.63 24.21 -20.19
C ALA A 70 12.55 24.16 -18.66
N ALA A 71 12.34 22.97 -18.10
CA ALA A 71 12.27 22.72 -16.67
C ALA A 71 12.91 21.38 -16.33
N ASN A 72 13.34 21.23 -15.08
CA ASN A 72 13.75 19.91 -14.56
C ASN A 72 12.56 19.27 -13.84
N GLY A 73 12.42 17.98 -14.03
CA GLY A 73 11.36 17.18 -13.41
C GLY A 73 11.87 15.80 -13.01
N GLU A 74 11.03 15.10 -12.30
CA GLU A 74 11.28 13.74 -11.83
C GLU A 74 10.12 12.85 -12.25
N PHE A 75 10.45 11.66 -12.76
CA PHE A 75 9.46 10.63 -13.02
C PHE A 75 9.00 10.00 -11.72
N VAL A 76 7.71 10.03 -11.48
CA VAL A 76 7.08 9.44 -10.30
C VAL A 76 6.07 8.38 -10.71
N SER A 77 5.95 7.36 -9.89
CA SER A 77 4.90 6.36 -10.09
C SER A 77 3.52 6.99 -9.82
N PRO A 78 2.52 6.78 -10.67
CA PRO A 78 1.15 7.24 -10.41
C PRO A 78 0.48 6.52 -9.26
N ALA A 79 0.87 5.28 -8.98
CA ALA A 79 0.32 4.47 -7.89
C ALA A 79 1.38 3.51 -7.32
N GLN A 80 1.43 3.45 -6.02
CA GLN A 80 2.23 2.51 -5.24
C GLN A 80 1.31 1.78 -4.27
N SER A 81 1.48 0.48 -4.11
CA SER A 81 0.71 -0.32 -3.18
C SER A 81 1.64 -1.16 -2.31
N SER A 82 1.50 -1.00 -1.00
CA SER A 82 2.07 -1.91 -0.01
C SER A 82 1.10 -3.08 0.16
N VAL A 83 1.48 -4.24 -0.33
CA VAL A 83 0.65 -5.45 -0.35
C VAL A 83 0.90 -6.24 0.91
N ALA A 84 -0.14 -6.40 1.72
CA ALA A 84 -0.16 -7.22 2.93
C ALA A 84 -1.10 -8.42 2.75
N PRO A 85 -0.91 -9.52 3.50
CA PRO A 85 -1.86 -10.62 3.52
C PRO A 85 -3.18 -10.15 4.14
N LYS A 86 -4.30 -10.69 3.67
CA LYS A 86 -5.63 -10.42 4.23
C LYS A 86 -5.93 -11.28 5.46
N ILE A 87 -5.18 -12.37 5.64
CA ILE A 87 -5.25 -13.27 6.78
C ILE A 87 -3.84 -13.56 7.26
N PRO A 88 -3.61 -13.72 8.57
CA PRO A 88 -2.30 -14.12 9.06
C PRO A 88 -1.98 -15.57 8.69
N GLY A 89 -0.69 -15.85 8.47
CA GLY A 89 -0.26 -17.20 8.15
C GLY A 89 1.21 -17.30 7.81
N ARG A 90 1.72 -18.52 7.72
CA ARG A 90 3.08 -18.81 7.26
C ARG A 90 3.13 -18.82 5.74
N VAL A 91 4.14 -18.20 5.15
CA VAL A 91 4.37 -18.20 3.69
C VAL A 91 4.86 -19.59 3.27
N ALA A 92 4.05 -20.29 2.47
CA ALA A 92 4.43 -21.58 1.89
C ALA A 92 5.42 -21.42 0.74
N ARG A 93 5.20 -20.41 -0.10
CA ARG A 93 6.06 -20.11 -1.26
C ARG A 93 5.89 -18.66 -1.72
N VAL A 94 6.97 -18.12 -2.21
CA VAL A 94 7.02 -16.84 -2.94
C VAL A 94 7.05 -17.18 -4.44
N LEU A 95 6.29 -16.44 -5.26
CA LEU A 95 6.08 -16.71 -6.68
C LEU A 95 6.72 -15.66 -7.59
N VAL A 96 7.16 -14.54 -7.03
CA VAL A 96 7.77 -13.43 -7.77
C VAL A 96 8.92 -12.84 -6.95
N ASP A 97 9.93 -12.33 -7.65
CA ASP A 97 11.07 -11.63 -7.06
C ASP A 97 11.00 -10.13 -7.30
N GLU A 98 11.90 -9.38 -6.65
CA GLU A 98 12.07 -7.95 -6.90
C GLU A 98 12.42 -7.70 -8.38
N GLY A 99 11.89 -6.61 -8.95
CA GLY A 99 12.03 -6.28 -10.35
C GLY A 99 11.07 -7.04 -11.29
N ALA A 100 10.33 -8.04 -10.81
CA ALA A 100 9.37 -8.78 -11.63
C ALA A 100 8.18 -7.90 -12.05
N ARG A 101 7.78 -8.00 -13.32
CA ARG A 101 6.54 -7.39 -13.81
C ARG A 101 5.34 -8.23 -13.41
N VAL A 102 4.31 -7.58 -12.90
CA VAL A 102 3.11 -8.24 -12.41
C VAL A 102 1.84 -7.60 -12.98
N ALA A 103 0.86 -8.44 -13.29
CA ALA A 103 -0.48 -8.01 -13.66
C ALA A 103 -1.37 -7.84 -12.42
N GLN A 104 -2.43 -7.07 -12.54
CA GLN A 104 -3.46 -6.97 -11.50
C GLN A 104 -4.08 -8.36 -11.24
N GLY A 105 -4.22 -8.74 -9.97
CA GLY A 105 -4.71 -10.05 -9.55
C GLY A 105 -3.70 -11.19 -9.63
N GLN A 106 -2.49 -10.95 -10.19
CA GLN A 106 -1.44 -11.97 -10.25
C GLN A 106 -1.01 -12.40 -8.86
N PRO A 107 -0.87 -13.73 -8.61
CA PRO A 107 -0.34 -14.25 -7.36
C PRO A 107 1.12 -13.83 -7.16
N LEU A 108 1.44 -13.31 -5.97
CA LEU A 108 2.79 -12.91 -5.55
C LEU A 108 3.38 -13.93 -4.57
N ALA A 109 2.57 -14.40 -3.63
CA ALA A 109 2.94 -15.45 -2.68
C ALA A 109 1.69 -16.24 -2.26
N ALA A 110 1.91 -17.42 -1.71
CA ALA A 110 0.85 -18.26 -1.14
C ALA A 110 1.21 -18.62 0.30
N LEU A 111 0.22 -18.51 1.19
CA LEU A 111 0.31 -18.97 2.57
C LEU A 111 0.06 -20.49 2.66
N GLU A 112 0.44 -21.10 3.77
CA GLU A 112 0.07 -22.48 4.08
C GLU A 112 -1.45 -22.61 4.17
N THR A 113 -2.01 -23.67 3.53
CA THR A 113 -3.47 -23.80 3.36
C THR A 113 -4.07 -25.00 4.03
N ASP A 114 -3.30 -25.84 4.72
CA ASP A 114 -3.76 -27.13 5.23
C ASP A 114 -4.94 -26.98 6.22
N TYR A 115 -4.80 -26.10 7.20
CA TYR A 115 -5.87 -25.79 8.14
C TYR A 115 -7.07 -25.13 7.47
N LEU A 116 -6.83 -24.24 6.50
CA LEU A 116 -7.90 -23.54 5.78
C LEU A 116 -8.73 -24.52 4.92
N ARG A 117 -8.10 -25.53 4.33
CA ARG A 117 -8.79 -26.60 3.59
C ARG A 117 -9.64 -27.46 4.51
N LEU A 118 -9.10 -27.81 5.69
CA LEU A 118 -9.86 -28.54 6.71
C LEU A 118 -11.07 -27.74 7.22
N ASP A 119 -10.92 -26.42 7.40
CA ASP A 119 -12.04 -25.54 7.76
C ASP A 119 -13.15 -25.53 6.68
N VAL A 120 -12.76 -25.49 5.40
CA VAL A 120 -13.74 -25.62 4.29
C VAL A 120 -14.46 -26.96 4.36
N GLN A 121 -13.74 -28.08 4.51
CA GLN A 121 -14.33 -29.40 4.62
C GLN A 121 -15.28 -29.52 5.82
N ARG A 122 -14.92 -28.96 6.96
CA ARG A 122 -15.75 -28.90 8.15
C ARG A 122 -17.05 -28.12 7.90
N ALA A 123 -16.95 -26.95 7.28
CA ALA A 123 -18.11 -26.12 6.97
C ALA A 123 -19.03 -26.81 5.94
N GLU A 124 -18.45 -27.49 4.94
CA GLU A 124 -19.22 -28.28 3.96
C GLU A 124 -19.95 -29.50 4.60
N ALA A 125 -19.30 -30.19 5.53
CA ALA A 125 -19.93 -31.28 6.28
C ALA A 125 -21.09 -30.76 7.15
N GLU A 126 -20.95 -29.60 7.79
CA GLU A 126 -22.04 -28.98 8.56
C GLU A 126 -23.19 -28.54 7.66
N LEU A 127 -22.91 -27.97 6.49
CA LEU A 127 -23.94 -27.63 5.50
C LEU A 127 -24.69 -28.89 5.02
N ALA A 128 -23.98 -29.99 4.80
CA ALA A 128 -24.60 -31.26 4.41
C ALA A 128 -25.55 -31.79 5.51
N ARG A 129 -25.10 -31.75 6.78
CA ARG A 129 -25.92 -32.15 7.93
C ARG A 129 -27.20 -31.34 8.06
N VAL A 130 -27.07 -30.00 8.01
CA VAL A 130 -28.20 -29.07 8.13
C VAL A 130 -29.13 -29.15 6.92
N SER A 131 -28.55 -29.38 5.71
CA SER A 131 -29.35 -29.56 4.49
C SER A 131 -30.21 -30.80 4.53
N ALA A 132 -29.77 -31.92 5.15
CA ALA A 132 -30.57 -33.10 5.38
C ALA A 132 -31.74 -32.79 6.32
N ALA A 133 -31.50 -32.10 7.43
CA ALA A 133 -32.56 -31.69 8.35
C ALA A 133 -33.57 -30.72 7.70
N PHE A 134 -33.11 -29.82 6.85
CA PHE A 134 -33.99 -28.94 6.08
C PHE A 134 -34.88 -29.75 5.12
N ALA A 135 -34.30 -30.69 4.37
CA ALA A 135 -35.07 -31.54 3.44
C ALA A 135 -36.12 -32.43 4.15
N GLU A 136 -35.88 -32.81 5.40
CA GLU A 136 -36.85 -33.49 6.23
C GLU A 136 -37.99 -32.56 6.63
N ALA A 137 -37.67 -31.39 7.19
CA ALA A 137 -38.67 -30.41 7.61
C ALA A 137 -39.51 -29.89 6.43
N GLU A 138 -38.90 -29.73 5.25
CA GLU A 138 -39.59 -29.32 4.01
C GLU A 138 -40.62 -30.36 3.57
N ARG A 139 -40.28 -31.67 3.60
CA ARG A 139 -41.22 -32.76 3.28
C ARG A 139 -42.36 -32.86 4.28
N ASP A 140 -42.08 -32.71 5.57
CA ASP A 140 -43.08 -32.73 6.60
C ASP A 140 -44.04 -31.54 6.54
N PHE A 141 -43.51 -30.35 6.29
CA PHE A 141 -44.33 -29.17 6.07
C PHE A 141 -45.20 -29.30 4.84
N GLY A 142 -44.65 -29.71 3.68
CA GLY A 142 -45.43 -29.95 2.45
C GLY A 142 -46.55 -30.93 2.63
N ARG A 143 -46.30 -32.04 3.35
CA ARG A 143 -47.33 -33.03 3.66
C ARG A 143 -48.46 -32.45 4.53
N ASN A 144 -48.10 -31.69 5.57
CA ASN A 144 -49.10 -31.06 6.45
C ASN A 144 -49.87 -29.93 5.74
N GLU A 145 -49.25 -29.25 4.78
CA GLU A 145 -49.91 -28.23 3.95
C GLU A 145 -51.00 -28.88 3.04
N GLU A 146 -50.67 -30.00 2.38
CA GLU A 146 -51.64 -30.77 1.58
C GLU A 146 -52.81 -31.32 2.42
N LEU A 147 -52.53 -31.84 3.62
CA LEU A 147 -53.54 -32.33 4.55
C LEU A 147 -54.42 -31.22 5.09
N ARG A 148 -53.87 -30.04 5.30
CA ARG A 148 -54.63 -28.84 5.70
C ARG A 148 -55.65 -28.40 4.64
N GLN A 149 -55.24 -28.43 3.37
CA GLN A 149 -56.15 -28.12 2.25
C GLN A 149 -57.36 -29.09 2.21
N LYS A 150 -57.18 -30.28 2.74
CA LYS A 150 -58.22 -31.33 2.86
C LYS A 150 -58.91 -31.31 4.24
N GLU A 151 -58.67 -30.26 5.04
CA GLU A 151 -59.20 -30.13 6.42
C GLU A 151 -58.86 -31.33 7.34
N SER A 152 -57.79 -32.09 7.02
CA SER A 152 -57.47 -33.37 7.66
C SER A 152 -56.34 -33.26 8.71
N VAL A 153 -55.91 -32.05 9.08
CA VAL A 153 -54.89 -31.82 10.11
C VAL A 153 -55.25 -30.66 11.06
N PRO A 154 -55.01 -30.79 12.39
CA PRO A 154 -55.22 -29.72 13.35
C PRO A 154 -54.29 -28.53 13.06
N GLN A 155 -54.80 -27.28 13.26
CA GLN A 155 -54.07 -26.04 13.06
C GLN A 155 -52.72 -26.06 13.79
N ALA A 156 -52.68 -26.50 15.05
CA ALA A 156 -51.48 -26.55 15.87
C ALA A 156 -50.38 -27.45 15.26
N THR A 157 -50.74 -28.51 14.54
CA THR A 157 -49.78 -29.38 13.88
C THR A 157 -49.20 -28.74 12.63
N TYR A 158 -50.03 -28.06 11.86
CA TYR A 158 -49.55 -27.25 10.72
C TYR A 158 -48.61 -26.13 11.17
N ASP A 159 -49.00 -25.36 12.18
CA ASP A 159 -48.17 -24.25 12.67
C ASP A 159 -46.81 -24.73 13.21
N ARG A 160 -46.79 -25.91 13.86
CA ARG A 160 -45.53 -26.53 14.32
C ARG A 160 -44.65 -26.95 13.17
N SER A 161 -45.19 -27.59 12.13
CA SER A 161 -44.41 -28.02 10.96
C SER A 161 -43.90 -26.83 10.17
N ARG A 162 -44.69 -25.75 10.07
CA ARG A 162 -44.27 -24.51 9.46
C ARG A 162 -43.09 -23.87 10.23
N GLY A 163 -43.21 -23.79 11.56
CA GLY A 163 -42.13 -23.27 12.40
C GLY A 163 -40.85 -24.08 12.29
N ALA A 164 -40.93 -25.41 12.26
CA ALA A 164 -39.79 -26.29 12.06
C ALA A 164 -39.12 -26.08 10.67
N PHE A 165 -39.93 -25.94 9.61
CA PHE A 165 -39.44 -25.63 8.27
C PHE A 165 -38.72 -24.29 8.21
N GLU A 166 -39.30 -23.21 8.75
CA GLU A 166 -38.71 -21.89 8.78
C GLU A 166 -37.37 -21.88 9.58
N GLN A 167 -37.33 -22.59 10.71
CA GLN A 167 -36.13 -22.77 11.51
C GLN A 167 -35.05 -23.53 10.74
N ALA A 168 -35.39 -24.65 10.10
CA ALA A 168 -34.43 -25.44 9.32
C ALA A 168 -33.92 -24.67 8.10
N ARG A 169 -34.78 -23.88 7.44
CA ARG A 169 -34.40 -22.98 6.34
C ARG A 169 -33.40 -21.92 6.78
N ALA A 170 -33.63 -21.29 7.92
CA ALA A 170 -32.69 -20.30 8.48
C ALA A 170 -31.35 -20.94 8.84
N GLY A 171 -31.39 -22.16 9.44
CA GLY A 171 -30.19 -22.94 9.75
C GLY A 171 -29.37 -23.29 8.52
N LYS A 172 -29.99 -23.71 7.43
CA LYS A 172 -29.33 -24.01 6.15
C LYS A 172 -28.66 -22.73 5.58
N ALA A 173 -29.37 -21.62 5.60
CA ALA A 173 -28.83 -20.34 5.12
C ALA A 173 -27.60 -19.90 5.92
N ALA A 174 -27.60 -20.11 7.25
CA ALA A 174 -26.46 -19.81 8.11
C ALA A 174 -25.26 -20.72 7.81
N ALA A 175 -25.49 -22.03 7.65
CA ALA A 175 -24.43 -22.98 7.30
C ALA A 175 -23.84 -22.71 5.92
N ASP A 176 -24.66 -22.34 4.93
CA ASP A 176 -24.20 -21.94 3.59
C ASP A 176 -23.32 -20.67 3.64
N ALA A 177 -23.69 -19.69 4.48
CA ALA A 177 -22.83 -18.53 4.73
C ALA A 177 -21.50 -18.94 5.37
N GLY A 178 -21.51 -19.93 6.28
CA GLY A 178 -20.29 -20.49 6.88
C GLY A 178 -19.33 -21.08 5.84
N VAL A 179 -19.87 -21.85 4.86
CA VAL A 179 -19.05 -22.37 3.74
C VAL A 179 -18.45 -21.27 2.92
N ARG A 180 -19.24 -20.22 2.58
CA ARG A 180 -18.72 -19.06 1.82
C ARG A 180 -17.59 -18.37 2.57
N MET A 181 -17.72 -18.18 3.89
CA MET A 181 -16.66 -17.56 4.72
C MET A 181 -15.39 -18.41 4.73
N ALA A 182 -15.49 -19.73 4.91
CA ALA A 182 -14.33 -20.62 4.90
C ALA A 182 -13.63 -20.62 3.55
N ARG A 183 -14.38 -20.68 2.46
CA ARG A 183 -13.83 -20.59 1.09
C ARG A 183 -13.17 -19.24 0.81
N GLN A 184 -13.73 -18.14 1.32
CA GLN A 184 -13.13 -16.81 1.18
C GLN A 184 -11.79 -16.75 1.92
N ARG A 185 -11.68 -17.26 3.15
CA ARG A 185 -10.40 -17.31 3.87
C ARG A 185 -9.36 -18.14 3.10
N LEU A 186 -9.78 -19.28 2.53
CA LEU A 186 -8.89 -20.07 1.68
C LEU A 186 -8.44 -19.29 0.42
N ALA A 187 -9.32 -18.53 -0.20
CA ALA A 187 -8.97 -17.69 -1.34
C ALA A 187 -8.02 -16.53 -0.94
N ASP A 188 -8.20 -15.98 0.26
CA ASP A 188 -7.39 -14.90 0.82
C ASP A 188 -5.99 -15.37 1.28
N SER A 189 -5.72 -16.69 1.29
CA SER A 189 -4.38 -17.25 1.52
C SER A 189 -3.41 -16.98 0.37
N VAL A 190 -3.90 -16.53 -0.80
CA VAL A 190 -3.05 -16.14 -1.93
C VAL A 190 -2.92 -14.63 -1.94
N ILE A 191 -1.70 -14.14 -1.70
CA ILE A 191 -1.37 -12.72 -1.79
C ILE A 191 -1.27 -12.34 -3.26
N ARG A 192 -2.06 -11.33 -3.69
CA ARG A 192 -2.16 -10.92 -5.10
C ARG A 192 -1.83 -9.45 -5.28
N SER A 193 -1.30 -9.10 -6.46
CA SER A 193 -1.06 -7.70 -6.82
C SER A 193 -2.39 -6.95 -7.02
N PRO A 194 -2.58 -5.77 -6.38
CA PRO A 194 -3.76 -4.95 -6.58
C PRO A 194 -3.69 -4.10 -7.87
N LEU A 195 -2.51 -3.98 -8.49
CA LEU A 195 -2.27 -3.15 -9.67
C LEU A 195 -1.34 -3.83 -10.67
N VAL A 196 -1.32 -3.31 -11.88
CA VAL A 196 -0.32 -3.65 -12.90
C VAL A 196 0.95 -2.85 -12.64
N GLY A 197 2.12 -3.50 -12.58
CA GLY A 197 3.36 -2.78 -12.30
C GLY A 197 4.57 -3.69 -12.15
N VAL A 198 5.51 -3.24 -11.31
CA VAL A 198 6.75 -3.95 -10.98
C VAL A 198 6.83 -4.10 -9.47
N VAL A 199 7.32 -5.23 -9.00
CA VAL A 199 7.64 -5.44 -7.59
C VAL A 199 8.88 -4.62 -7.25
N ALA A 200 8.69 -3.55 -6.48
CA ALA A 200 9.78 -2.67 -6.05
C ALA A 200 10.57 -3.27 -4.89
N GLU A 201 9.86 -3.93 -3.96
CA GLU A 201 10.45 -4.54 -2.79
C GLU A 201 9.71 -5.84 -2.44
N ARG A 202 10.49 -6.83 -2.03
CA ARG A 202 10.01 -8.09 -1.44
C ARG A 202 10.47 -8.14 0.02
N ARG A 203 9.52 -8.08 0.93
CA ARG A 203 9.78 -8.05 2.38
C ARG A 203 9.37 -9.34 3.08
N THR A 204 9.28 -10.44 2.34
CA THR A 204 8.91 -11.73 2.90
C THR A 204 9.60 -12.87 2.17
N ASP A 205 9.89 -13.94 2.92
CA ASP A 205 10.48 -15.16 2.43
C ASP A 205 9.62 -16.39 2.74
N ALA A 206 9.88 -17.50 2.01
CA ALA A 206 9.20 -18.76 2.30
C ALA A 206 9.55 -19.24 3.71
N GLY A 207 8.54 -19.70 4.45
CA GLY A 207 8.66 -20.14 5.84
C GLY A 207 8.46 -19.02 6.87
N GLU A 208 8.42 -17.76 6.46
CA GLU A 208 8.17 -16.62 7.35
C GLU A 208 6.68 -16.54 7.74
N PHE A 209 6.42 -16.04 8.96
CA PHE A 209 5.06 -15.81 9.42
C PHE A 209 4.66 -14.35 9.22
N LEU A 210 3.60 -14.13 8.45
CA LEU A 210 3.03 -12.80 8.22
C LEU A 210 1.79 -12.60 9.10
N GLY A 211 1.84 -11.55 9.92
CA GLY A 211 0.69 -11.07 10.67
C GLY A 211 -0.21 -10.14 9.84
N GLU A 212 -1.37 -9.79 10.40
CA GLU A 212 -2.26 -8.79 9.80
C GLU A 212 -1.54 -7.44 9.67
N GLY A 213 -1.60 -6.83 8.47
CA GLY A 213 -0.96 -5.53 8.20
C GLY A 213 0.55 -5.59 7.92
N GLY A 214 1.20 -6.76 8.04
CA GLY A 214 2.60 -6.93 7.67
C GLY A 214 2.79 -6.78 6.16
N VAL A 215 3.58 -5.80 5.71
CA VAL A 215 3.83 -5.58 4.28
C VAL A 215 4.72 -6.69 3.74
N ALA A 216 4.19 -7.48 2.81
CA ALA A 216 4.91 -8.56 2.14
C ALA A 216 5.61 -8.09 0.85
N PHE A 217 4.97 -7.22 0.09
CA PHE A 217 5.50 -6.68 -1.17
C PHE A 217 5.16 -5.21 -1.30
N VAL A 218 6.01 -4.48 -2.02
CA VAL A 218 5.71 -3.14 -2.52
C VAL A 218 5.64 -3.22 -4.04
N VAL A 219 4.48 -2.93 -4.61
CA VAL A 219 4.27 -2.92 -6.06
C VAL A 219 4.04 -1.50 -6.52
N ILE A 220 4.77 -1.07 -7.55
CA ILE A 220 4.68 0.25 -8.15
C ILE A 220 4.21 0.17 -9.58
N GLN A 221 3.33 1.09 -9.96
CA GLN A 221 2.90 1.23 -11.34
C GLN A 221 4.00 1.95 -12.13
N THR A 222 4.42 1.35 -13.25
CA THR A 222 5.48 1.90 -14.11
C THR A 222 4.97 2.36 -15.47
N ALA A 223 3.72 2.07 -15.82
CA ALA A 223 3.08 2.49 -17.05
C ALA A 223 1.58 2.77 -16.85
N PRO A 224 1.07 3.95 -17.24
CA PRO A 224 1.85 5.14 -17.59
C PRO A 224 2.64 5.70 -16.41
N LEU A 225 3.71 6.45 -16.66
CA LEU A 225 4.43 7.22 -15.63
C LEU A 225 3.98 8.67 -15.63
N LYS A 226 4.14 9.32 -14.48
CA LYS A 226 3.98 10.76 -14.34
C LYS A 226 5.34 11.42 -14.25
N LEU A 227 5.51 12.53 -14.95
CA LEU A 227 6.65 13.42 -14.78
C LEU A 227 6.16 14.67 -14.05
N ARG A 228 6.71 14.89 -12.87
CA ARG A 228 6.41 16.06 -12.04
C ARG A 228 7.52 17.08 -12.21
N PHE A 229 7.16 18.28 -12.63
CA PHE A 229 8.11 19.37 -12.84
C PHE A 229 7.59 20.70 -12.33
N ARG A 230 8.49 21.63 -12.08
CA ARG A 230 8.14 22.96 -11.56
C ARG A 230 8.06 23.98 -12.68
N VAL A 231 7.05 24.83 -12.62
CA VAL A 231 6.77 25.92 -13.56
C VAL A 231 6.75 27.24 -12.80
N PRO A 232 7.49 28.29 -13.20
CA PRO A 232 7.37 29.60 -12.59
C PRO A 232 5.99 30.21 -12.76
N GLU A 233 5.52 30.96 -11.78
CA GLU A 233 4.21 31.61 -11.75
C GLU A 233 3.92 32.47 -12.99
N LYS A 234 4.95 33.13 -13.55
CA LYS A 234 4.82 33.98 -14.74
C LYS A 234 4.31 33.25 -15.99
N TYR A 235 4.40 31.90 -16.00
CA TYR A 235 3.93 31.08 -17.13
C TYR A 235 2.60 30.38 -16.84
N LEU A 236 1.96 30.62 -15.70
CA LEU A 236 0.72 29.97 -15.30
C LEU A 236 -0.39 30.08 -16.37
N GLY A 237 -0.53 31.26 -17.00
CA GLY A 237 -1.51 31.48 -18.05
C GLY A 237 -1.21 30.80 -19.39
N GLN A 238 0.02 30.33 -19.59
CA GLN A 238 0.53 29.78 -20.84
C GLN A 238 0.65 28.25 -20.81
N ILE A 239 0.64 27.64 -19.61
CA ILE A 239 0.66 26.19 -19.44
C ILE A 239 -0.75 25.69 -19.19
N ARG A 240 -1.18 24.68 -19.98
CA ARG A 240 -2.53 24.11 -19.90
C ARG A 240 -2.48 22.59 -20.00
N ALA A 241 -3.46 21.95 -19.39
CA ALA A 241 -3.69 20.51 -19.61
C ALA A 241 -3.95 20.24 -21.12
N GLY A 242 -3.44 19.11 -21.60
CA GLY A 242 -3.49 18.73 -23.00
C GLY A 242 -2.28 19.15 -23.84
N GLN A 243 -1.41 20.04 -23.35
CA GLN A 243 -0.17 20.41 -24.06
C GLN A 243 0.82 19.24 -24.10
N SER A 244 1.51 19.12 -25.24
CA SER A 244 2.58 18.15 -25.41
C SER A 244 3.87 18.63 -24.73
N VAL A 245 4.53 17.70 -24.08
CA VAL A 245 5.87 17.90 -23.48
C VAL A 245 6.84 16.88 -24.01
N VAL A 246 8.09 17.28 -24.12
CA VAL A 246 9.19 16.40 -24.49
C VAL A 246 10.12 16.28 -23.28
N ALA A 247 10.42 15.06 -22.87
CA ALA A 247 11.38 14.78 -21.81
C ALA A 247 12.63 14.13 -22.40
N THR A 248 13.80 14.54 -21.92
CA THR A 248 15.09 13.91 -22.16
C THR A 248 15.67 13.44 -20.82
N VAL A 249 16.23 12.23 -20.79
CA VAL A 249 16.81 11.62 -19.59
C VAL A 249 18.25 11.20 -19.85
N ASP A 250 19.10 11.32 -18.85
CA ASP A 250 20.55 11.05 -19.01
C ASP A 250 20.89 9.61 -19.42
N PRO A 251 20.15 8.55 -18.96
CA PRO A 251 20.43 7.18 -19.37
C PRO A 251 20.20 6.91 -20.87
N TYR A 252 19.46 7.77 -21.57
CA TYR A 252 19.16 7.63 -23.01
C TYR A 252 19.45 8.93 -23.75
N PRO A 253 20.75 9.29 -23.93
CA PRO A 253 21.15 10.54 -24.54
C PRO A 253 20.68 10.61 -26.00
N GLY A 254 20.07 11.76 -26.35
CA GLY A 254 19.55 12.00 -27.70
C GLY A 254 18.14 11.44 -27.98
N GLU A 255 17.60 10.62 -27.10
CA GLU A 255 16.21 10.15 -27.22
C GLU A 255 15.22 11.17 -26.60
N LYS A 256 14.09 11.30 -27.25
CA LYS A 256 13.00 12.20 -26.86
C LYS A 256 11.77 11.39 -26.50
N PHE A 257 11.36 11.50 -25.25
CA PHE A 257 10.11 10.91 -24.77
C PHE A 257 9.00 11.94 -24.84
N VAL A 258 7.87 11.59 -25.43
CA VAL A 258 6.75 12.52 -25.60
C VAL A 258 5.65 12.16 -24.59
N GLY A 259 5.20 13.15 -23.86
CA GLY A 259 4.12 13.08 -22.90
C GLY A 259 3.10 14.20 -23.09
N THR A 260 2.07 14.19 -22.25
CA THR A 260 1.00 15.19 -22.27
C THR A 260 0.76 15.71 -20.86
N ILE A 261 0.69 17.04 -20.70
CA ILE A 261 0.34 17.66 -19.42
C ILE A 261 -1.09 17.24 -19.07
N LYS A 262 -1.26 16.62 -17.91
CA LYS A 262 -2.58 16.22 -17.38
C LYS A 262 -3.09 17.21 -16.36
N THR A 263 -2.18 17.71 -15.51
CA THR A 263 -2.55 18.56 -14.39
C THR A 263 -1.58 19.71 -14.27
N VAL A 264 -2.12 20.90 -14.04
CA VAL A 264 -1.37 22.09 -13.65
C VAL A 264 -1.83 22.45 -12.24
N GLY A 265 -0.91 22.55 -11.30
CA GLY A 265 -1.21 22.80 -9.90
C GLY A 265 -1.91 24.13 -9.68
N GLY A 266 -2.87 24.16 -8.78
CA GLY A 266 -3.60 25.37 -8.43
C GLY A 266 -2.97 26.18 -7.27
N VAL A 267 -1.84 25.71 -6.72
CA VAL A 267 -1.17 26.36 -5.58
C VAL A 267 0.26 26.70 -5.98
N ILE A 268 0.62 27.96 -5.73
CA ILE A 268 1.97 28.47 -5.95
C ILE A 268 2.72 28.39 -4.63
N ASP A 269 3.90 27.82 -4.64
CA ASP A 269 4.83 27.85 -3.51
C ASP A 269 5.38 29.28 -3.36
N PRO A 270 5.10 29.97 -2.23
CA PRO A 270 5.49 31.36 -2.04
C PRO A 270 7.01 31.56 -1.90
N GLN A 271 7.74 30.53 -1.50
CA GLN A 271 9.19 30.60 -1.35
C GLN A 271 9.92 30.50 -2.69
N THR A 272 9.47 29.58 -3.55
CA THR A 272 10.10 29.32 -4.85
C THR A 272 9.41 30.05 -6.01
N ARG A 273 8.21 30.60 -5.79
CA ARG A 273 7.34 31.21 -6.81
C ARG A 273 7.11 30.28 -8.00
N THR A 274 6.94 28.99 -7.72
CA THR A 274 6.67 27.97 -8.71
C THR A 274 5.41 27.21 -8.38
N LEU A 275 4.83 26.57 -9.36
CA LEU A 275 3.77 25.59 -9.22
C LEU A 275 4.22 24.26 -9.81
N PHE A 276 3.59 23.17 -9.40
CA PHE A 276 3.83 21.86 -9.99
C PHE A 276 2.93 21.64 -11.20
N ALA A 277 3.51 21.09 -12.26
CA ALA A 277 2.77 20.49 -13.35
C ALA A 277 3.09 19.00 -13.44
N GLU A 278 2.11 18.19 -13.81
CA GLU A 278 2.27 16.76 -14.02
C GLU A 278 1.92 16.41 -15.47
N ALA A 279 2.85 15.74 -16.13
CA ALA A 279 2.66 15.21 -17.48
C ALA A 279 2.67 13.67 -17.44
N GLU A 280 1.85 13.04 -18.25
CA GLU A 280 1.73 11.60 -18.38
C GLU A 280 2.54 11.10 -19.57
N PHE A 281 3.32 10.05 -19.35
CA PHE A 281 4.15 9.38 -20.35
C PHE A 281 3.72 7.91 -20.47
N PRO A 282 3.47 7.39 -21.66
CA PRO A 282 2.90 6.04 -21.84
C PRO A 282 3.82 4.90 -21.41
N ASN A 283 5.14 5.04 -21.46
CA ASN A 283 6.17 4.08 -20.99
C ASN A 283 5.87 2.59 -21.29
N ARG A 284 5.44 2.27 -22.51
CA ARG A 284 5.06 0.88 -22.88
C ARG A 284 6.25 -0.07 -22.94
N ASP A 285 7.42 0.43 -23.27
CA ASP A 285 8.69 -0.28 -23.33
C ASP A 285 9.33 -0.48 -21.93
N GLY A 286 8.85 0.27 -20.92
CA GLY A 286 9.33 0.18 -19.54
C GLY A 286 10.74 0.72 -19.32
N ARG A 287 11.25 1.57 -20.24
CA ARG A 287 12.59 2.15 -20.15
C ARG A 287 12.66 3.30 -19.15
N LEU A 288 11.59 4.04 -19.00
CA LEU A 288 11.49 5.06 -17.98
C LEU A 288 11.20 4.39 -16.63
N GLN A 289 11.90 4.84 -15.60
CA GLN A 289 11.75 4.32 -14.24
C GLN A 289 11.36 5.47 -13.29
N PRO A 290 10.54 5.22 -12.27
CA PRO A 290 10.32 6.17 -11.20
C PRO A 290 11.65 6.55 -10.53
N GLY A 291 11.83 7.83 -10.18
CA GLY A 291 13.07 8.36 -9.64
C GLY A 291 14.06 8.91 -10.70
N LEU A 292 13.81 8.68 -11.99
CA LEU A 292 14.63 9.29 -13.02
C LEU A 292 14.37 10.80 -13.11
N PHE A 293 15.45 11.57 -13.11
CA PHE A 293 15.40 12.99 -13.44
C PHE A 293 15.33 13.19 -14.96
N ALA A 294 14.57 14.17 -15.37
CA ALA A 294 14.39 14.50 -16.77
C ALA A 294 14.42 16.02 -16.98
N ARG A 295 15.02 16.44 -18.10
CA ARG A 295 14.81 17.76 -18.64
C ARG A 295 13.56 17.78 -19.49
N VAL A 296 12.67 18.67 -19.17
CA VAL A 296 11.34 18.82 -19.79
C VAL A 296 11.35 20.05 -20.67
N GLU A 297 10.86 19.91 -21.89
CA GLU A 297 10.64 21.02 -22.82
C GLU A 297 9.19 21.04 -23.25
N THR A 298 8.52 22.18 -23.14
CA THR A 298 7.18 22.41 -23.67
C THR A 298 7.09 23.71 -24.41
N LYS A 299 6.38 23.73 -25.54
CA LYS A 299 6.13 24.94 -26.30
C LYS A 299 5.09 25.79 -25.59
N LEU A 300 5.39 27.06 -25.41
CA LEU A 300 4.43 28.05 -24.95
C LEU A 300 3.61 28.53 -26.16
N PRO A 301 2.30 28.82 -25.97
CA PRO A 301 1.43 29.31 -27.04
C PRO A 301 1.80 30.71 -27.53
#